data_149d81440119d6005f61152dfb3a05c4
#
_entry.id   149d81440119d6005f61152dfb3a05c4
#
_cell.length_a   1.000
_cell.length_b   1.000
_cell.length_c   1.000
_cell.angle_alpha   90.00
_cell.angle_beta   90.00
_cell.angle_gamma   90.00
#
_symmetry.space_group_name_H-M   'P 1'
#
loop_
_entity.id
_entity.type
_entity.pdbx_description
1 polymer ?
#
loop_
_entity_poly.entity_id
_entity_poly.type
_entity_poly.pdbx_seq_one_letter_code
_entity_poly.pdbx_strand_id
1 'polypeptide(L)'
;MSLAEYLTAESTTVECKESLNSTKPKSWLKTISAFANTEGGIIIVGVSDKRELLGVENIQKETARAAEVINAHIEPVPRYHLLPVYEDGKDYLIIQIPKGTATPYYYSSNGTRIPYIRLGDESITAPQHILHSLILQGMNQTFDALPSPYKLEDVSFTYLKATFRQRLNDNTITDRDLTSFGLVLQDGQLTYAGAL
;
A
#
# COMPACT_ATOMS: atom_id res chain seq x y z
N MET A 1 8.61 3.56 -24.57
CA MET A 1 7.26 3.88 -24.05
C MET A 1 7.05 5.36 -24.26
N SER A 2 6.08 5.76 -25.05
CA SER A 2 5.75 7.17 -25.33
C SER A 2 4.86 7.72 -24.21
N LEU A 3 5.00 9.00 -23.89
CA LEU A 3 4.11 9.69 -22.94
C LEU A 3 2.64 9.58 -23.37
N ALA A 4 2.37 9.54 -24.67
CA ALA A 4 1.03 9.38 -25.21
C ALA A 4 0.32 8.11 -24.72
N GLU A 5 1.06 7.02 -24.46
CA GLU A 5 0.48 5.77 -23.93
C GLU A 5 -0.09 5.95 -22.51
N TYR A 6 0.52 6.82 -21.71
CA TYR A 6 0.05 7.13 -20.35
C TYR A 6 -1.07 8.17 -20.32
N LEU A 7 -1.17 9.00 -21.35
CA LEU A 7 -2.10 10.13 -21.39
C LEU A 7 -3.47 9.79 -22.01
N THR A 8 -3.59 8.65 -22.67
CA THR A 8 -4.81 8.26 -23.42
C THR A 8 -5.96 7.76 -22.55
N ALA A 9 -5.71 7.37 -21.30
CA ALA A 9 -6.74 6.87 -20.39
C ALA A 9 -6.86 7.74 -19.14
N GLU A 10 -8.08 8.08 -18.72
CA GLU A 10 -8.34 8.42 -17.33
C GLU A 10 -8.06 7.17 -16.52
N SER A 11 -7.00 7.21 -15.74
CA SER A 11 -6.54 6.04 -15.00
C SER A 11 -6.39 6.38 -13.54
N THR A 12 -6.93 5.53 -12.69
CA THR A 12 -6.72 5.55 -11.25
C THR A 12 -5.22 5.54 -10.88
N THR A 13 -4.39 5.07 -11.81
CA THR A 13 -2.95 4.86 -11.60
C THR A 13 -2.06 5.93 -12.25
N VAL A 14 -2.63 6.96 -12.88
CA VAL A 14 -1.87 8.04 -13.52
C VAL A 14 -2.27 9.39 -12.93
N GLU A 15 -1.28 10.19 -12.58
CA GLU A 15 -1.44 11.56 -12.10
C GLU A 15 -0.54 12.48 -12.92
N CYS A 16 -1.06 13.60 -13.42
CA CYS A 16 -0.28 14.62 -14.12
C CYS A 16 0.01 15.80 -13.20
N LYS A 17 1.19 16.38 -13.31
CA LYS A 17 1.61 17.58 -12.60
C LYS A 17 2.44 18.47 -13.52
N GLU A 18 2.16 19.76 -13.53
CA GLU A 18 2.98 20.72 -14.27
C GLU A 18 4.39 20.82 -13.71
N SER A 19 4.50 20.81 -12.38
CA SER A 19 5.77 20.85 -11.65
C SER A 19 5.62 20.26 -10.25
N LEU A 20 6.73 19.87 -9.63
CA LEU A 20 6.76 19.48 -8.22
C LEU A 20 6.80 20.74 -7.35
N ASN A 21 5.65 21.19 -6.90
CA ASN A 21 5.53 22.41 -6.11
C ASN A 21 6.30 22.32 -4.79
N SER A 22 7.26 23.23 -4.59
CA SER A 22 8.10 23.28 -3.39
C SER A 22 7.41 23.84 -2.17
N THR A 23 6.52 24.79 -2.37
CA THR A 23 5.84 25.46 -1.27
C THR A 23 4.65 24.66 -0.75
N LYS A 24 4.11 23.75 -1.58
CA LYS A 24 2.99 22.87 -1.25
C LYS A 24 3.27 21.42 -1.64
N PRO A 25 4.32 20.79 -1.09
CA PRO A 25 4.71 19.44 -1.50
C PRO A 25 3.64 18.39 -1.21
N LYS A 26 2.76 18.62 -0.24
CA LYS A 26 1.62 17.75 0.06
C LYS A 26 0.74 17.51 -1.17
N SER A 27 0.65 18.45 -2.11
CA SER A 27 -0.23 18.35 -3.29
C SER A 27 0.05 17.12 -4.16
N TRP A 28 1.32 16.67 -4.22
CA TRP A 28 1.74 15.49 -4.97
C TRP A 28 2.23 14.34 -4.09
N LEU A 29 2.76 14.62 -2.88
CA LEU A 29 3.20 13.59 -1.95
C LEU A 29 2.05 12.73 -1.42
N LYS A 30 0.83 13.31 -1.27
CA LYS A 30 -0.37 12.52 -0.94
C LYS A 30 -0.61 11.41 -1.98
N THR A 31 -0.31 11.67 -3.26
CA THR A 31 -0.44 10.70 -4.34
C THR A 31 0.64 9.62 -4.25
N ILE A 32 1.87 9.95 -3.85
CA ILE A 32 2.92 8.94 -3.57
C ILE A 32 2.45 7.98 -2.47
N SER A 33 1.97 8.52 -1.33
CA SER A 33 1.42 7.71 -0.25
C SER A 33 0.26 6.84 -0.74
N ALA A 34 -0.68 7.43 -1.51
CA ALA A 34 -1.85 6.72 -2.01
C ALA A 34 -1.48 5.57 -2.96
N PHE A 35 -0.57 5.80 -3.91
CA PHE A 35 -0.10 4.76 -4.82
C PHE A 35 0.61 3.63 -4.09
N ALA A 36 1.51 3.95 -3.14
CA ALA A 36 2.20 2.94 -2.35
C ALA A 36 1.24 2.09 -1.50
N ASN A 37 0.14 2.66 -1.03
CA ASN A 37 -0.90 1.99 -0.23
C ASN A 37 -1.95 1.22 -1.05
N THR A 38 -1.99 1.41 -2.38
CA THR A 38 -2.98 0.75 -3.24
C THR A 38 -2.31 -0.10 -4.32
N GLU A 39 -2.63 0.10 -5.59
CA GLU A 39 -2.12 -0.75 -6.68
C GLU A 39 -0.83 -0.21 -7.33
N GLY A 40 -0.26 0.85 -6.76
CA GLY A 40 0.82 1.59 -7.39
C GLY A 40 0.31 2.60 -8.41
N GLY A 41 1.24 3.26 -9.09
CA GLY A 41 0.91 4.24 -10.12
C GLY A 41 2.10 5.04 -10.58
N ILE A 42 1.84 6.04 -11.42
CA ILE A 42 2.84 6.96 -11.93
C ILE A 42 2.39 8.43 -11.76
N ILE A 43 3.35 9.30 -11.49
CA ILE A 43 3.17 10.74 -11.61
C ILE A 43 4.01 11.21 -12.79
N ILE A 44 3.39 11.95 -13.70
CA ILE A 44 4.07 12.56 -14.85
C ILE A 44 4.20 14.05 -14.57
N VAL A 45 5.44 14.52 -14.49
CA VAL A 45 5.77 15.93 -14.25
C VAL A 45 6.13 16.59 -15.57
N GLY A 46 5.64 17.81 -15.78
CA GLY A 46 5.73 18.55 -17.04
C GLY A 46 4.46 18.50 -17.88
N VAL A 47 3.35 18.03 -17.29
CA VAL A 47 2.05 17.88 -17.95
C VAL A 47 0.97 18.62 -17.15
N SER A 48 0.16 19.44 -17.82
CA SER A 48 -0.93 20.17 -17.17
C SER A 48 -2.11 19.26 -16.84
N ASP A 49 -3.03 19.74 -15.99
CA ASP A 49 -4.29 19.05 -15.69
C ASP A 49 -5.16 18.83 -16.94
N LYS A 50 -4.97 19.67 -17.98
CA LYS A 50 -5.60 19.52 -19.31
C LYS A 50 -4.85 18.57 -20.24
N ARG A 51 -3.78 17.91 -19.73
CA ARG A 51 -2.91 16.99 -20.48
C ARG A 51 -2.08 17.67 -21.59
N GLU A 52 -1.82 18.97 -21.43
CA GLU A 52 -0.91 19.68 -22.32
C GLU A 52 0.54 19.37 -21.93
N LEU A 53 1.36 19.06 -22.92
CA LEU A 53 2.77 18.73 -22.76
C LEU A 53 3.58 20.03 -22.59
N LEU A 54 3.84 20.44 -21.35
CA LEU A 54 4.56 21.66 -20.99
C LEU A 54 6.07 21.44 -20.92
N GLY A 55 6.50 20.26 -20.43
CA GLY A 55 7.89 19.96 -20.12
C GLY A 55 8.34 20.55 -18.79
N VAL A 56 9.56 20.23 -18.37
CA VAL A 56 10.25 20.78 -17.20
C VAL A 56 11.51 21.53 -17.65
N GLU A 57 11.84 22.66 -17.00
CA GLU A 57 13.00 23.48 -17.37
C GLU A 57 14.33 22.79 -17.06
N ASN A 58 14.42 22.08 -15.95
CA ASN A 58 15.66 21.43 -15.50
C ASN A 58 15.34 20.07 -14.91
N ILE A 59 15.46 19.05 -15.74
CA ILE A 59 15.14 17.66 -15.41
C ILE A 59 16.00 17.11 -14.27
N GLN A 60 17.29 17.46 -14.21
CA GLN A 60 18.19 16.99 -13.16
C GLN A 60 17.80 17.56 -11.80
N LYS A 61 17.46 18.86 -11.75
CA LYS A 61 17.01 19.53 -10.54
C LYS A 61 15.69 18.95 -10.06
N GLU A 62 14.72 18.74 -10.98
CA GLU A 62 13.41 18.14 -10.62
C GLU A 62 13.56 16.70 -10.11
N THR A 63 14.42 15.89 -10.75
CA THR A 63 14.69 14.52 -10.33
C THR A 63 15.34 14.47 -8.94
N ALA A 64 16.38 15.27 -8.70
CA ALA A 64 17.04 15.33 -7.39
C ALA A 64 16.08 15.78 -6.29
N ARG A 65 15.27 16.78 -6.58
CA ARG A 65 14.25 17.29 -5.68
C ARG A 65 13.15 16.28 -5.38
N ALA A 66 12.67 15.55 -6.38
CA ALA A 66 11.68 14.50 -6.19
C ALA A 66 12.17 13.48 -5.15
N ALA A 67 13.42 13.00 -5.31
CA ALA A 67 14.01 12.05 -4.38
C ALA A 67 14.14 12.63 -2.96
N GLU A 68 14.68 13.84 -2.82
CA GLU A 68 14.85 14.51 -1.52
C GLU A 68 13.52 14.64 -0.78
N VAL A 69 12.50 15.15 -1.47
CA VAL A 69 11.20 15.45 -0.84
C VAL A 69 10.42 14.17 -0.52
N ILE A 70 10.48 13.14 -1.38
CA ILE A 70 9.86 11.83 -1.10
C ILE A 70 10.49 11.23 0.17
N ASN A 71 11.83 11.17 0.22
CA ASN A 71 12.56 10.58 1.34
C ASN A 71 12.34 11.34 2.66
N ALA A 72 12.11 12.65 2.61
CA ALA A 72 11.88 13.48 3.77
C ALA A 72 10.45 13.40 4.33
N HIS A 73 9.48 13.05 3.50
CA HIS A 73 8.07 13.22 3.84
C HIS A 73 7.20 11.96 3.71
N ILE A 74 7.72 10.86 3.16
CA ILE A 74 6.95 9.60 3.07
C ILE A 74 7.59 8.56 4.00
N GLU A 75 6.80 7.99 4.87
CA GLU A 75 7.26 7.02 5.87
C GLU A 75 6.31 5.81 5.98
N PRO A 76 6.84 4.58 5.90
CA PRO A 76 8.20 4.26 5.45
C PRO A 76 8.45 4.76 4.03
N VAL A 77 9.72 4.89 3.63
CA VAL A 77 10.05 5.31 2.27
C VAL A 77 9.65 4.19 1.30
N PRO A 78 8.76 4.44 0.32
CA PRO A 78 8.34 3.44 -0.65
C PRO A 78 9.46 3.16 -1.65
N ARG A 79 9.35 2.05 -2.37
CA ARG A 79 10.12 1.89 -3.62
C ARG A 79 9.57 2.88 -4.64
N TYR A 80 10.45 3.54 -5.38
CA TYR A 80 10.07 4.39 -6.50
C TYR A 80 11.18 4.40 -7.55
N HIS A 81 10.82 4.74 -8.79
CA HIS A 81 11.75 4.94 -9.88
C HIS A 81 11.52 6.33 -10.46
N LEU A 82 12.60 7.06 -10.65
CA LEU A 82 12.62 8.37 -11.31
C LEU A 82 13.15 8.17 -12.72
N LEU A 83 12.31 8.40 -13.71
CA LEU A 83 12.61 8.15 -15.11
C LEU A 83 12.51 9.47 -15.89
N PRO A 84 13.63 10.14 -16.14
CA PRO A 84 13.67 11.26 -17.08
C PRO A 84 13.33 10.78 -18.50
N VAL A 85 12.46 11.49 -19.16
CA VAL A 85 12.02 11.22 -20.54
C VAL A 85 12.14 12.48 -21.37
N TYR A 86 12.71 12.35 -22.58
CA TYR A 86 12.76 13.43 -23.56
C TYR A 86 11.83 13.08 -24.73
N GLU A 87 10.83 13.91 -24.97
CA GLU A 87 9.83 13.72 -26.03
C GLU A 87 9.41 15.09 -26.59
N ASP A 88 9.25 15.20 -27.88
CA ASP A 88 8.86 16.42 -28.61
C ASP A 88 9.65 17.70 -28.23
N GLY A 89 10.96 17.54 -28.04
CA GLY A 89 11.85 18.67 -27.75
C GLY A 89 11.81 19.15 -26.29
N LYS A 90 11.15 18.42 -25.39
CA LYS A 90 10.99 18.77 -23.96
C LYS A 90 11.36 17.62 -23.06
N ASP A 91 11.78 17.95 -21.84
CA ASP A 91 12.06 17.00 -20.77
C ASP A 91 10.82 16.81 -19.90
N TYR A 92 10.61 15.58 -19.44
CA TYR A 92 9.56 15.16 -18.50
C TYR A 92 10.15 14.26 -17.44
N LEU A 93 9.54 14.21 -16.26
CA LEU A 93 9.88 13.26 -15.21
C LEU A 93 8.71 12.32 -14.94
N ILE A 94 8.92 11.03 -15.10
CA ILE A 94 7.98 10.00 -14.65
C ILE A 94 8.45 9.50 -13.29
N ILE A 95 7.61 9.62 -12.27
CA ILE A 95 7.80 9.03 -10.95
C ILE A 95 6.94 7.78 -10.89
N GLN A 96 7.55 6.61 -10.96
CA GLN A 96 6.85 5.33 -10.88
C GLN A 96 6.88 4.82 -9.44
N ILE A 97 5.73 4.54 -8.87
CA ILE A 97 5.55 4.03 -7.53
C ILE A 97 4.86 2.66 -7.62
N PRO A 98 5.55 1.54 -7.40
CA PRO A 98 4.91 0.24 -7.30
C PRO A 98 4.09 0.14 -6.01
N LYS A 99 3.13 -0.81 -5.98
CA LYS A 99 2.43 -1.19 -4.76
C LYS A 99 3.44 -1.54 -3.67
N GLY A 100 3.28 -0.93 -2.51
CA GLY A 100 4.16 -1.14 -1.38
C GLY A 100 3.83 -2.41 -0.60
N THR A 101 4.84 -2.98 0.05
CA THR A 101 4.72 -4.18 0.89
C THR A 101 4.76 -3.88 2.39
N ALA A 102 5.22 -2.68 2.77
CA ALA A 102 5.33 -2.24 4.16
C ALA A 102 4.24 -1.19 4.51
N THR A 103 3.02 -1.47 4.09
CA THR A 103 1.85 -0.60 4.38
C THR A 103 1.59 -0.48 5.88
N PRO A 104 1.04 0.65 6.34
CA PRO A 104 0.66 1.85 5.60
C PRO A 104 1.84 2.82 5.39
N TYR A 105 1.89 3.42 4.21
CA TYR A 105 2.79 4.53 3.88
C TYR A 105 2.13 5.85 4.21
N TYR A 106 2.76 6.67 5.02
CA TYR A 106 2.21 7.94 5.50
C TYR A 106 2.89 9.12 4.82
N TYR A 107 2.13 10.14 4.49
CA TYR A 107 2.67 11.48 4.35
C TYR A 107 2.95 12.04 5.74
N SER A 108 4.19 12.42 6.00
CA SER A 108 4.66 12.93 7.30
C SER A 108 5.09 14.39 7.16
N SER A 109 4.53 15.27 8.00
CA SER A 109 4.88 16.68 8.06
C SER A 109 4.49 17.27 9.43
N ASN A 110 5.41 18.03 10.03
CA ASN A 110 5.16 18.72 11.30
C ASN A 110 4.60 17.82 12.41
N GLY A 111 5.14 16.60 12.55
CA GLY A 111 4.70 15.63 13.56
C GLY A 111 3.35 14.95 13.25
N THR A 112 2.70 15.27 12.13
CA THR A 112 1.46 14.63 11.71
C THR A 112 1.76 13.58 10.63
N ARG A 113 1.17 12.39 10.76
CA ARG A 113 1.29 11.27 9.81
C ARG A 113 -0.09 10.94 9.25
N ILE A 114 -0.28 11.09 7.95
CA ILE A 114 -1.55 10.88 7.28
C ILE A 114 -1.38 9.83 6.19
N PRO A 115 -2.06 8.67 6.28
CA PRO A 115 -2.08 7.68 5.21
C PRO A 115 -3.09 8.09 4.15
N TYR A 116 -2.69 8.03 2.89
CA TYR A 116 -3.57 8.26 1.75
C TYR A 116 -3.79 6.97 0.98
N ILE A 117 -4.97 6.86 0.36
CA ILE A 117 -5.32 5.80 -0.59
C ILE A 117 -5.85 6.42 -1.87
N ARG A 118 -5.79 5.66 -2.97
CA ARG A 118 -6.38 6.06 -4.24
C ARG A 118 -7.80 5.54 -4.33
N LEU A 119 -8.73 6.45 -4.62
CA LEU A 119 -10.14 6.14 -4.88
C LEU A 119 -10.55 6.88 -6.16
N GLY A 120 -10.73 6.12 -7.24
CA GLY A 120 -10.84 6.72 -8.57
C GLY A 120 -9.58 7.49 -8.93
N ASP A 121 -9.72 8.74 -9.32
CA ASP A 121 -8.64 9.68 -9.65
C ASP A 121 -8.20 10.56 -8.47
N GLU A 122 -8.77 10.36 -7.27
CA GLU A 122 -8.46 11.16 -6.08
C GLU A 122 -7.58 10.41 -5.08
N SER A 123 -6.69 11.17 -4.41
CA SER A 123 -5.94 10.71 -3.24
C SER A 123 -6.62 11.23 -1.98
N ILE A 124 -7.33 10.34 -1.27
CA ILE A 124 -8.06 10.65 -0.04
C ILE A 124 -7.36 10.10 1.19
N THR A 125 -7.61 10.66 2.35
CA THR A 125 -7.16 10.08 3.63
C THR A 125 -7.79 8.70 3.81
N ALA A 126 -6.99 7.71 4.18
CA ALA A 126 -7.48 6.35 4.39
C ALA A 126 -8.53 6.32 5.52
N PRO A 127 -9.75 5.85 5.28
CA PRO A 127 -10.73 5.60 6.34
C PRO A 127 -10.20 4.59 7.36
N GLN A 128 -10.71 4.63 8.59
CA GLN A 128 -10.18 3.82 9.69
C GLN A 128 -10.18 2.31 9.38
N HIS A 129 -11.23 1.77 8.77
CA HIS A 129 -11.28 0.36 8.40
C HIS A 129 -10.25 -0.04 7.35
N ILE A 130 -9.96 0.84 6.38
CA ILE A 130 -8.91 0.63 5.38
C ILE A 130 -7.53 0.74 6.04
N LEU A 131 -7.34 1.71 6.96
CA LEU A 131 -6.09 1.84 7.70
C LEU A 131 -5.77 0.57 8.50
N HIS A 132 -6.77 -0.03 9.17
CA HIS A 132 -6.58 -1.31 9.87
C HIS A 132 -6.16 -2.42 8.89
N SER A 133 -6.80 -2.51 7.73
CA SER A 133 -6.42 -3.50 6.70
C SER A 133 -4.99 -3.29 6.19
N LEU A 134 -4.57 -2.03 5.96
CA LEU A 134 -3.21 -1.71 5.56
C LEU A 134 -2.17 -2.10 6.62
N ILE A 135 -2.49 -1.87 7.91
CA ILE A 135 -1.60 -2.27 9.02
C ILE A 135 -1.42 -3.80 9.03
N LEU A 136 -2.50 -4.56 8.96
CA LEU A 136 -2.45 -6.01 8.92
C LEU A 136 -1.66 -6.52 7.70
N GLN A 137 -1.90 -5.94 6.53
CA GLN A 137 -1.17 -6.27 5.31
C GLN A 137 0.34 -6.04 5.46
N GLY A 138 0.73 -4.90 6.03
CA GLY A 138 2.15 -4.57 6.24
C GLY A 138 2.84 -5.46 7.26
N MET A 139 2.08 -6.06 8.17
CA MET A 139 2.54 -7.06 9.14
C MET A 139 2.50 -8.50 8.59
N ASN A 140 2.05 -8.71 7.35
CA ASN A 140 1.74 -10.03 6.77
C ASN A 140 0.77 -10.84 7.64
N GLN A 141 -0.22 -10.18 8.23
CA GLN A 141 -1.24 -10.78 9.06
C GLN A 141 -2.63 -10.61 8.42
N THR A 142 -3.50 -11.58 8.69
CA THR A 142 -4.91 -11.53 8.35
C THR A 142 -5.73 -11.35 9.62
N PHE A 143 -6.96 -10.85 9.50
CA PHE A 143 -7.82 -10.61 10.67
C PHE A 143 -8.09 -11.89 11.46
N ASP A 144 -8.27 -13.00 10.77
CA ASP A 144 -8.53 -14.32 11.36
C ASP A 144 -7.33 -14.88 12.14
N ALA A 145 -6.11 -14.43 11.85
CA ALA A 145 -4.91 -14.78 12.60
C ALA A 145 -4.71 -13.98 13.90
N LEU A 146 -5.49 -12.91 14.12
CA LEU A 146 -5.42 -12.12 15.35
C LEU A 146 -5.97 -12.88 16.55
N PRO A 147 -5.50 -12.58 17.79
CA PRO A 147 -6.05 -13.14 19.02
C PRO A 147 -7.54 -12.82 19.17
N SER A 148 -8.35 -13.83 19.45
CA SER A 148 -9.75 -13.69 19.86
C SER A 148 -9.85 -13.54 21.38
N PRO A 149 -11.01 -13.15 21.94
CA PRO A 149 -11.19 -13.11 23.39
C PRO A 149 -11.29 -14.50 24.05
N TYR A 150 -11.31 -15.59 23.27
CA TYR A 150 -11.50 -16.95 23.76
C TYR A 150 -10.18 -17.71 23.92
N LYS A 151 -10.18 -18.70 24.83
CA LYS A 151 -9.09 -19.64 25.04
C LYS A 151 -9.46 -21.03 24.59
N LEU A 152 -8.46 -21.91 24.44
CA LEU A 152 -8.64 -23.31 24.07
C LEU A 152 -9.57 -24.05 25.05
N GLU A 153 -9.56 -23.68 26.33
CA GLU A 153 -10.42 -24.26 27.38
C GLU A 153 -11.88 -23.84 27.27
N ASP A 154 -12.20 -22.75 26.58
CA ASP A 154 -13.56 -22.20 26.44
C ASP A 154 -14.35 -22.84 25.30
N VAL A 155 -13.69 -23.56 24.38
CA VAL A 155 -14.31 -24.10 23.17
C VAL A 155 -14.00 -25.57 22.96
N SER A 156 -14.87 -26.24 22.18
CA SER A 156 -14.71 -27.65 21.85
C SER A 156 -14.44 -27.85 20.36
N PHE A 157 -13.32 -28.45 20.05
CA PHE A 157 -12.96 -28.84 18.68
C PHE A 157 -13.48 -30.21 18.25
N THR A 158 -14.58 -30.68 18.87
CA THR A 158 -15.13 -32.03 18.65
C THR A 158 -15.50 -32.27 17.19
N TYR A 159 -16.17 -31.30 16.54
CA TYR A 159 -16.54 -31.43 15.13
C TYR A 159 -15.33 -31.43 14.20
N LEU A 160 -14.36 -30.57 14.46
CA LEU A 160 -13.11 -30.52 13.71
C LEU A 160 -12.36 -31.86 13.83
N LYS A 161 -12.19 -32.34 15.06
CA LYS A 161 -11.52 -33.62 15.35
C LYS A 161 -12.25 -34.81 14.71
N ALA A 162 -13.59 -34.83 14.72
CA ALA A 162 -14.39 -35.86 14.05
C ALA A 162 -14.24 -35.82 12.53
N THR A 163 -14.30 -34.62 11.93
CA THR A 163 -14.14 -34.46 10.48
C THR A 163 -12.75 -34.92 10.01
N PHE A 164 -11.70 -34.61 10.76
CA PHE A 164 -10.35 -35.05 10.45
C PHE A 164 -10.24 -36.58 10.50
N ARG A 165 -10.75 -37.23 11.52
CA ARG A 165 -10.77 -38.70 11.60
C ARG A 165 -11.47 -39.33 10.40
N GLN A 166 -12.60 -38.77 9.98
CA GLN A 166 -13.35 -39.27 8.85
C GLN A 166 -12.61 -39.13 7.51
N ARG A 167 -11.89 -38.01 7.33
CA ARG A 167 -11.24 -37.69 6.04
C ARG A 167 -9.80 -38.17 5.90
N LEU A 168 -9.08 -38.34 7.01
CA LEU A 168 -7.66 -38.61 7.02
C LEU A 168 -7.28 -39.97 7.66
N ASN A 169 -8.23 -40.95 7.67
CA ASN A 169 -8.01 -42.30 8.13
C ASN A 169 -7.28 -42.42 9.50
N ASP A 170 -7.96 -42.03 10.57
CA ASP A 170 -7.54 -42.20 11.97
C ASP A 170 -6.45 -41.30 12.56
N ASN A 171 -5.98 -40.29 11.86
CA ASN A 171 -5.12 -39.29 12.48
C ASN A 171 -5.92 -38.37 13.42
N THR A 172 -5.63 -38.43 14.71
CA THR A 172 -6.18 -37.52 15.70
C THR A 172 -5.45 -36.20 15.69
N ILE A 173 -6.21 -35.08 15.56
CA ILE A 173 -5.64 -33.74 15.75
C ILE A 173 -5.26 -33.55 17.21
N THR A 174 -4.02 -33.14 17.44
CA THR A 174 -3.48 -32.74 18.73
C THR A 174 -3.56 -31.21 18.90
N ASP A 175 -3.36 -30.72 20.12
CA ASP A 175 -3.30 -29.29 20.38
C ASP A 175 -2.09 -28.62 19.66
N ARG A 176 -1.03 -29.40 19.43
CA ARG A 176 0.13 -28.95 18.61
C ARG A 176 -0.28 -28.73 17.15
N ASP A 177 -1.16 -29.57 16.62
CA ASP A 177 -1.66 -29.39 15.25
C ASP A 177 -2.56 -28.16 15.17
N LEU A 178 -3.39 -27.89 16.18
CA LEU A 178 -4.20 -26.66 16.24
C LEU A 178 -3.32 -25.40 16.24
N THR A 179 -2.21 -25.44 16.96
CA THR A 179 -1.21 -24.34 16.94
C THR A 179 -0.52 -24.23 15.56
N SER A 180 -0.17 -25.36 14.97
CA SER A 180 0.44 -25.40 13.62
C SER A 180 -0.50 -24.88 12.54
N PHE A 181 -1.81 -25.09 12.69
CA PHE A 181 -2.83 -24.54 11.78
C PHE A 181 -3.16 -23.07 12.05
N GLY A 182 -2.54 -22.45 13.05
CA GLY A 182 -2.82 -21.08 13.42
C GLY A 182 -4.20 -20.86 14.08
N LEU A 183 -4.81 -21.90 14.62
CA LEU A 183 -6.09 -21.81 15.32
C LEU A 183 -5.90 -21.46 16.81
N VAL A 184 -4.77 -21.83 17.38
CA VAL A 184 -4.39 -21.58 18.78
C VAL A 184 -3.01 -20.95 18.81
N LEU A 185 -2.85 -19.90 19.59
CA LEU A 185 -1.54 -19.27 19.86
C LEU A 185 -0.76 -20.07 20.91
N GLN A 186 0.55 -19.78 21.03
CA GLN A 186 1.43 -20.50 21.96
C GLN A 186 1.02 -20.39 23.44
N ASP A 187 0.33 -19.34 23.81
CA ASP A 187 -0.19 -19.06 25.15
C ASP A 187 -1.57 -19.70 25.41
N GLY A 188 -2.11 -20.47 24.45
CA GLY A 188 -3.43 -21.12 24.54
C GLY A 188 -4.60 -20.21 24.17
N GLN A 189 -4.37 -18.95 23.75
CA GLN A 189 -5.42 -18.08 23.25
C GLN A 189 -5.80 -18.52 21.83
N LEU A 190 -7.10 -18.49 21.50
CA LEU A 190 -7.57 -18.77 20.15
C LEU A 190 -7.34 -17.56 19.24
N THR A 191 -7.04 -17.83 17.98
CA THR A 191 -7.20 -16.83 16.93
C THR A 191 -8.68 -16.68 16.58
N TYR A 192 -9.06 -15.65 15.82
CA TYR A 192 -10.43 -15.55 15.31
C TYR A 192 -10.79 -16.76 14.42
N ALA A 193 -9.84 -17.29 13.63
CA ALA A 193 -10.05 -18.54 12.89
C ALA A 193 -10.30 -19.73 13.80
N GLY A 194 -9.66 -19.79 14.96
CA GLY A 194 -9.86 -20.85 15.95
C GLY A 194 -11.17 -20.75 16.75
N ALA A 195 -11.76 -19.56 16.79
CA ALA A 195 -13.00 -19.28 17.53
C ALA A 195 -14.28 -19.44 16.68
N LEU A 196 -14.15 -19.60 15.35
CA LEU A 196 -15.26 -19.88 14.42
C LEU A 196 -15.60 -21.36 14.35
#